data_6bfb35686f6afbb6baf20587cb57ec9b
#
_entry.id   6bfb35686f6afbb6baf20587cb57ec9b
#
_cell.length_a   1.000
_cell.length_b   1.000
_cell.length_c   1.000
_cell.angle_alpha   90.00
_cell.angle_beta   90.00
_cell.angle_gamma   90.00
#
_symmetry.space_group_name_H-M   'P 1'
#
loop_
_entity.id
_entity.type
_entity.pdbx_description
1 polymer ?
#
loop_
_entity_poly.entity_id
_entity_poly.type
_entity_poly.pdbx_seq_one_letter_code
_entity_poly.pdbx_strand_id
1 'polypeptide(L)'
;MNNPFTLSFGKKPVQYISRIAQTERIIGDFTAEESPNQIYMITGVRGSGKTVMMTNIASEIRKRSDEWIVVELNPNRDLLQSLAAKIYAIPEMHAVFVKAKLDFSVFGLGVTVENAVPVTDIENVIEIMLSHIKRLGKRLLITIDEVINSENIKIFASSFQIFLREEYPIYLLMTGLYENIYDLQNEKSLTFLYRAPKIILEPLNYTAIKSHYMRIFDINDEMADKMTLLTRGYPFAFQVLGYLYWDNREDHTLEDIMPEYDQYLDEYVYSKIWAELSPKDKEILSVISESGYQSVKDIREKIDMKPELFSVYRDRLKRKGVIDTRQYGKIAMALPRFEEYVKNRLY
;
A
#
# COMPACT_ATOMS: atom_id res chain seq x y z
N MET A 1 28.21 -9.15 11.57
CA MET A 1 27.50 -8.28 10.57
C MET A 1 26.10 -8.03 11.06
N ASN A 2 25.53 -6.84 10.78
CA ASN A 2 24.15 -6.58 11.15
C ASN A 2 23.21 -7.40 10.26
N ASN A 3 22.06 -7.84 10.83
CA ASN A 3 21.03 -8.55 10.10
C ASN A 3 20.53 -7.67 8.92
N PRO A 4 20.62 -8.15 7.67
CA PRO A 4 20.21 -7.37 6.48
C PRO A 4 18.69 -7.33 6.26
N PHE A 5 17.94 -8.21 6.94
CA PHE A 5 16.49 -8.21 6.92
C PHE A 5 15.96 -7.31 8.04
N THR A 6 14.79 -6.71 7.84
CA THR A 6 14.21 -5.84 8.86
C THR A 6 12.72 -6.11 9.01
N LEU A 7 12.30 -6.13 10.28
CA LEU A 7 10.90 -6.25 10.67
C LEU A 7 10.30 -4.87 11.04
N SER A 8 11.10 -3.80 10.94
CA SER A 8 10.67 -2.44 11.24
C SER A 8 9.59 -1.97 10.26
N PHE A 9 8.47 -1.51 10.80
CA PHE A 9 7.35 -0.99 10.00
C PHE A 9 7.71 0.36 9.34
N GLY A 10 7.23 0.57 8.10
CA GLY A 10 7.31 1.87 7.42
C GLY A 10 8.68 2.25 6.83
N LYS A 11 9.74 1.48 7.09
CA LYS A 11 11.06 1.72 6.48
C LYS A 11 11.27 0.79 5.29
N LYS A 12 11.95 1.31 4.25
CA LYS A 12 12.41 0.46 3.15
C LYS A 12 13.44 -0.53 3.68
N PRO A 13 13.18 -1.85 3.57
CA PRO A 13 14.17 -2.86 3.98
C PRO A 13 15.45 -2.73 3.16
N VAL A 14 16.59 -3.08 3.76
CA VAL A 14 17.88 -3.17 3.04
C VAL A 14 17.75 -4.24 1.95
N GLN A 15 17.17 -5.38 2.29
CA GLN A 15 16.83 -6.44 1.33
C GLN A 15 15.41 -6.22 0.79
N TYR A 16 15.31 -5.41 -0.25
CA TYR A 16 14.06 -5.08 -0.94
C TYR A 16 14.06 -5.67 -2.35
N ILE A 17 13.06 -6.50 -2.63
CA ILE A 17 12.82 -7.02 -3.98
C ILE A 17 11.91 -6.02 -4.70
N SER A 18 12.50 -5.26 -5.64
CA SER A 18 11.80 -4.21 -6.37
C SER A 18 10.81 -4.78 -7.37
N ARG A 19 9.64 -4.16 -7.45
CA ARG A 19 8.65 -4.36 -8.52
C ARG A 19 8.95 -3.35 -9.65
N ILE A 20 10.07 -3.55 -10.32
CA ILE A 20 10.66 -2.58 -11.27
C ILE A 20 9.63 -2.10 -12.28
N ALA A 21 8.93 -3.01 -12.96
CA ALA A 21 7.99 -2.65 -14.02
C ALA A 21 6.85 -1.74 -13.53
N GLN A 22 6.25 -2.05 -12.39
CA GLN A 22 5.17 -1.23 -11.81
C GLN A 22 5.70 0.11 -11.29
N THR A 23 6.87 0.11 -10.66
CA THR A 23 7.53 1.32 -10.14
C THR A 23 7.88 2.27 -11.29
N GLU A 24 8.57 1.78 -12.32
CA GLU A 24 8.97 2.59 -13.47
C GLU A 24 7.77 3.10 -14.29
N ARG A 25 6.69 2.33 -14.36
CA ARG A 25 5.45 2.79 -15.00
C ARG A 25 4.89 4.02 -14.29
N ILE A 26 4.74 3.97 -12.95
CA ILE A 26 4.21 5.12 -12.19
C ILE A 26 5.14 6.32 -12.31
N ILE A 27 6.45 6.10 -12.13
CA ILE A 27 7.44 7.19 -12.23
C ILE A 27 7.45 7.77 -13.63
N GLY A 28 7.44 6.92 -14.67
CA GLY A 28 7.41 7.36 -16.07
C GLY A 28 6.19 8.22 -16.38
N ASP A 29 4.99 7.78 -15.97
CA ASP A 29 3.77 8.57 -16.16
C ASP A 29 3.84 9.92 -15.44
N PHE A 30 4.30 9.93 -14.17
CA PHE A 30 4.37 11.17 -13.39
C PHE A 30 5.42 12.14 -13.91
N THR A 31 6.54 11.63 -14.43
CA THR A 31 7.65 12.49 -14.92
C THR A 31 7.54 12.85 -16.39
N ALA A 32 6.59 12.30 -17.13
CA ALA A 32 6.35 12.68 -18.51
C ALA A 32 6.03 14.18 -18.66
N GLU A 33 6.37 14.75 -19.81
CA GLU A 33 6.06 16.14 -20.16
C GLU A 33 4.53 16.33 -20.18
N GLU A 34 3.83 15.46 -20.89
CA GLU A 34 2.37 15.33 -20.81
C GLU A 34 2.04 14.03 -20.04
N SER A 35 1.71 14.18 -18.77
CA SER A 35 1.42 13.03 -17.90
C SER A 35 0.12 12.36 -18.30
N PRO A 36 0.12 11.07 -18.72
CA PRO A 36 -1.09 10.36 -19.07
C PRO A 36 -1.96 10.05 -17.85
N ASN A 37 -1.35 9.96 -16.66
CA ASN A 37 -2.04 9.67 -15.41
C ASN A 37 -1.39 10.45 -14.26
N GLN A 38 -2.19 11.29 -13.61
CA GLN A 38 -1.75 12.05 -12.42
C GLN A 38 -2.16 11.39 -11.10
N ILE A 39 -2.88 10.27 -11.15
CA ILE A 39 -3.33 9.53 -9.97
C ILE A 39 -2.97 8.06 -10.14
N TYR A 40 -2.41 7.47 -9.09
CA TYR A 40 -2.21 6.03 -8.99
C TYR A 40 -2.67 5.52 -7.62
N MET A 41 -3.25 4.33 -7.62
CA MET A 41 -3.62 3.61 -6.41
C MET A 41 -2.88 2.29 -6.34
N ILE A 42 -2.21 2.02 -5.22
CA ILE A 42 -1.51 0.76 -4.95
C ILE A 42 -2.34 -0.03 -3.94
N THR A 43 -2.70 -1.24 -4.28
CA THR A 43 -3.50 -2.10 -3.41
C THR A 43 -2.90 -3.50 -3.30
N GLY A 44 -3.28 -4.20 -2.25
CA GLY A 44 -2.84 -5.57 -1.96
C GLY A 44 -3.15 -5.96 -0.53
N VAL A 45 -2.94 -7.21 -0.20
CA VAL A 45 -3.12 -7.74 1.15
C VAL A 45 -2.21 -7.00 2.16
N ARG A 46 -2.56 -7.03 3.44
CA ARG A 46 -1.69 -6.53 4.53
C ARG A 46 -0.32 -7.21 4.43
N GLY A 47 0.77 -6.47 4.61
CA GLY A 47 2.14 -7.02 4.48
C GLY A 47 2.63 -7.24 3.04
N SER A 48 1.87 -6.87 2.00
CA SER A 48 2.29 -6.99 0.59
C SER A 48 3.33 -5.97 0.13
N GLY A 49 3.70 -5.01 1.00
CA GLY A 49 4.71 -3.99 0.69
C GLY A 49 4.19 -2.72 0.02
N LYS A 50 2.91 -2.38 0.18
CA LYS A 50 2.29 -1.16 -0.37
C LYS A 50 3.02 0.12 0.05
N THR A 51 3.17 0.32 1.35
CA THR A 51 3.88 1.47 1.95
C THR A 51 5.32 1.56 1.44
N VAL A 52 6.02 0.41 1.36
CA VAL A 52 7.40 0.35 0.88
C VAL A 52 7.50 0.77 -0.58
N MET A 53 6.57 0.31 -1.43
CA MET A 53 6.53 0.70 -2.84
C MET A 53 6.22 2.19 -3.00
N MET A 54 5.24 2.73 -2.29
CA MET A 54 4.89 4.15 -2.29
C MET A 54 6.08 5.02 -1.86
N THR A 55 6.71 4.68 -0.73
CA THR A 55 7.88 5.40 -0.21
C THR A 55 9.07 5.34 -1.19
N ASN A 56 9.28 4.19 -1.85
CA ASN A 56 10.31 4.04 -2.86
C ASN A 56 10.06 4.94 -4.07
N ILE A 57 8.83 4.97 -4.60
CA ILE A 57 8.44 5.84 -5.72
C ILE A 57 8.64 7.31 -5.35
N ALA A 58 8.15 7.74 -4.18
CA ALA A 58 8.29 9.10 -3.69
C ALA A 58 9.76 9.51 -3.53
N SER A 59 10.61 8.60 -3.03
CA SER A 59 12.05 8.82 -2.90
C SER A 59 12.75 8.94 -4.25
N GLU A 60 12.42 8.06 -5.20
CA GLU A 60 13.02 8.10 -6.55
C GLU A 60 12.62 9.35 -7.33
N ILE A 61 11.35 9.78 -7.25
CA ILE A 61 10.87 11.03 -7.86
C ILE A 61 11.64 12.23 -7.27
N ARG A 62 11.78 12.28 -5.93
CA ARG A 62 12.50 13.36 -5.26
C ARG A 62 13.99 13.46 -5.67
N LYS A 63 14.63 12.32 -6.00
CA LYS A 63 16.01 12.26 -6.43
C LYS A 63 16.22 12.64 -7.90
N ARG A 64 15.19 12.46 -8.75
CA ARG A 64 15.32 12.68 -10.19
C ARG A 64 15.41 14.14 -10.57
N SER A 65 14.74 15.04 -9.84
CA SER A 65 14.74 16.48 -10.14
C SER A 65 14.31 17.30 -8.92
N ASP A 66 14.93 18.46 -8.74
CA ASP A 66 14.56 19.46 -7.74
C ASP A 66 13.19 20.13 -8.05
N GLU A 67 12.58 19.83 -9.20
CA GLU A 67 11.25 20.30 -9.56
C GLU A 67 10.15 19.67 -8.70
N TRP A 68 10.45 18.53 -8.05
CA TRP A 68 9.45 17.79 -7.30
C TRP A 68 9.37 18.20 -5.84
N ILE A 69 8.19 18.67 -5.46
CA ILE A 69 7.76 18.79 -4.08
C ILE A 69 6.99 17.51 -3.72
N VAL A 70 7.40 16.82 -2.67
CA VAL A 70 6.73 15.59 -2.24
C VAL A 70 6.23 15.77 -0.82
N VAL A 71 4.92 15.64 -0.63
CA VAL A 71 4.25 15.74 0.68
C VAL A 71 3.49 14.45 0.98
N GLU A 72 3.60 13.98 2.22
CA GLU A 72 2.83 12.85 2.72
C GLU A 72 1.72 13.36 3.63
N LEU A 73 0.48 12.90 3.42
CA LEU A 73 -0.68 13.28 4.21
C LEU A 73 -1.19 12.11 5.04
N ASN A 74 -1.64 12.41 6.26
CA ASN A 74 -2.26 11.44 7.14
C ASN A 74 -3.78 11.38 6.84
N PRO A 75 -4.34 10.22 6.42
CA PRO A 75 -5.75 10.10 6.04
C PRO A 75 -6.74 10.36 7.19
N ASN A 76 -6.26 10.32 8.44
CA ASN A 76 -7.09 10.53 9.64
C ASN A 76 -7.19 12.00 10.07
N ARG A 77 -6.59 12.92 9.31
CA ARG A 77 -6.65 14.37 9.57
C ARG A 77 -7.40 15.08 8.46
N ASP A 78 -7.74 16.34 8.67
CA ASP A 78 -8.15 17.21 7.57
C ASP A 78 -7.02 17.30 6.55
N LEU A 79 -7.26 16.75 5.36
CA LEU A 79 -6.25 16.61 4.32
C LEU A 79 -5.97 17.92 3.60
N LEU A 80 -6.99 18.77 3.42
CA LEU A 80 -6.80 20.07 2.75
C LEU A 80 -6.00 21.00 3.66
N GLN A 81 -6.36 21.10 4.94
CA GLN A 81 -5.61 21.87 5.91
C GLN A 81 -4.18 21.34 6.07
N SER A 82 -4.02 20.02 6.14
CA SER A 82 -2.68 19.38 6.22
C SER A 82 -1.83 19.65 4.98
N LEU A 83 -2.44 19.64 3.79
CA LEU A 83 -1.77 19.96 2.53
C LEU A 83 -1.28 21.40 2.52
N ALA A 84 -2.16 22.36 2.81
CA ALA A 84 -1.82 23.77 2.89
C ALA A 84 -0.68 24.03 3.88
N ALA A 85 -0.77 23.41 5.09
CA ALA A 85 0.26 23.55 6.12
C ALA A 85 1.62 23.02 5.64
N LYS A 86 1.66 21.86 4.98
CA LYS A 86 2.91 21.29 4.47
C LYS A 86 3.51 22.07 3.34
N ILE A 87 2.70 22.60 2.41
CA ILE A 87 3.21 23.50 1.34
C ILE A 87 3.74 24.79 1.95
N TYR A 88 3.02 25.40 2.90
CA TYR A 88 3.44 26.62 3.58
C TYR A 88 4.76 26.45 4.32
N ALA A 89 5.02 25.30 4.92
CA ALA A 89 6.23 25.00 5.67
C ALA A 89 7.49 24.86 4.77
N ILE A 90 7.34 24.78 3.45
CA ILE A 90 8.48 24.71 2.52
C ILE A 90 9.14 26.11 2.45
N PRO A 91 10.44 26.26 2.77
CA PRO A 91 11.09 27.56 2.88
C PRO A 91 10.93 28.45 1.64
N GLU A 92 11.06 27.88 0.44
CA GLU A 92 10.87 28.60 -0.83
C GLU A 92 9.44 29.10 -1.00
N MET A 93 8.45 28.29 -0.63
CA MET A 93 7.03 28.64 -0.69
C MET A 93 6.68 29.71 0.37
N HIS A 94 7.13 29.50 1.60
CA HIS A 94 6.92 30.45 2.69
C HIS A 94 7.39 31.87 2.31
N ALA A 95 8.62 31.99 1.76
CA ALA A 95 9.16 33.26 1.33
C ALA A 95 8.30 33.96 0.25
N VAL A 96 7.72 33.18 -0.67
CA VAL A 96 6.81 33.70 -1.72
C VAL A 96 5.51 34.24 -1.10
N PHE A 97 4.90 33.49 -0.16
CA PHE A 97 3.63 33.89 0.46
C PHE A 97 3.77 35.13 1.34
N VAL A 98 4.87 35.22 2.10
CA VAL A 98 5.19 36.42 2.90
C VAL A 98 5.38 37.64 1.99
N LYS A 99 6.12 37.49 0.90
CA LYS A 99 6.35 38.60 -0.08
C LYS A 99 5.04 39.02 -0.77
N ALA A 100 4.16 38.09 -1.03
CA ALA A 100 2.85 38.33 -1.64
C ALA A 100 1.82 38.92 -0.66
N LYS A 101 2.18 39.10 0.61
CA LYS A 101 1.28 39.58 1.69
C LYS A 101 -0.02 38.77 1.78
N LEU A 102 0.09 37.45 1.70
CA LEU A 102 -1.04 36.53 1.87
C LEU A 102 -1.18 36.15 3.33
N ASP A 103 -2.36 36.36 3.89
CA ASP A 103 -2.67 36.03 5.29
C ASP A 103 -3.48 34.71 5.35
N PHE A 104 -2.84 33.67 5.83
CA PHE A 104 -3.43 32.35 6.06
C PHE A 104 -3.62 32.05 7.56
N SER A 105 -3.56 33.06 8.42
CA SER A 105 -3.64 32.90 9.88
C SER A 105 -4.96 32.28 10.34
N VAL A 106 -6.05 32.48 9.60
CA VAL A 106 -7.35 31.86 9.86
C VAL A 106 -7.26 30.33 9.88
N PHE A 107 -6.32 29.74 9.12
CA PHE A 107 -6.05 28.29 9.09
C PHE A 107 -4.91 27.88 10.03
N GLY A 108 -4.45 28.75 10.91
CA GLY A 108 -3.31 28.52 11.79
C GLY A 108 -1.98 28.49 11.06
N LEU A 109 -1.89 29.07 9.86
CA LEU A 109 -0.68 29.13 9.02
C LEU A 109 -0.05 30.53 9.08
N GLY A 110 1.17 30.60 9.59
CA GLY A 110 1.92 31.85 9.68
C GLY A 110 1.45 32.81 10.76
N VAL A 111 1.69 34.10 10.56
CA VAL A 111 1.25 35.21 11.42
C VAL A 111 0.34 36.13 10.62
N THR A 112 -0.54 36.83 11.31
CA THR A 112 -1.37 37.85 10.69
C THR A 112 -0.49 38.89 9.99
N VAL A 113 -0.74 39.13 8.70
CA VAL A 113 0.00 40.10 7.90
C VAL A 113 -0.80 41.39 7.86
N GLU A 114 -0.20 42.47 8.33
CA GLU A 114 -0.85 43.79 8.36
C GLU A 114 -1.23 44.25 6.96
N ASN A 115 -2.49 44.66 6.76
CA ASN A 115 -3.05 45.06 5.45
C ASN A 115 -3.13 43.94 4.38
N ALA A 116 -3.11 42.67 4.78
CA ALA A 116 -3.39 41.56 3.87
C ALA A 116 -4.89 41.26 3.77
N VAL A 117 -5.32 40.75 2.63
CA VAL A 117 -6.69 40.25 2.46
C VAL A 117 -6.74 38.83 3.05
N PRO A 118 -7.56 38.60 4.10
CA PRO A 118 -7.68 37.26 4.67
C PRO A 118 -8.35 36.32 3.65
N VAL A 119 -7.75 35.16 3.41
CA VAL A 119 -8.35 34.09 2.64
C VAL A 119 -9.09 33.19 3.61
N THR A 120 -10.39 33.03 3.43
CA THR A 120 -11.27 32.31 4.36
C THR A 120 -11.65 30.93 3.87
N ASP A 121 -11.34 30.58 2.65
CA ASP A 121 -11.61 29.26 2.05
C ASP A 121 -10.32 28.49 1.82
N ILE A 122 -10.23 27.27 2.35
CA ILE A 122 -9.04 26.42 2.26
C ILE A 122 -8.73 25.96 0.83
N GLU A 123 -9.75 25.76 -0.01
CA GLU A 123 -9.54 25.42 -1.43
C GLU A 123 -8.85 26.57 -2.15
N ASN A 124 -9.32 27.81 -1.97
CA ASN A 124 -8.70 29.01 -2.53
C ASN A 124 -7.25 29.18 -2.04
N VAL A 125 -6.96 28.89 -0.77
CA VAL A 125 -5.57 28.89 -0.25
C VAL A 125 -4.69 27.94 -1.05
N ILE A 126 -5.17 26.71 -1.25
CA ILE A 126 -4.42 25.67 -1.98
C ILE A 126 -4.25 26.08 -3.45
N GLU A 127 -5.28 26.61 -4.09
CA GLU A 127 -5.19 27.10 -5.49
C GLU A 127 -4.13 28.21 -5.66
N ILE A 128 -4.09 29.16 -4.74
CA ILE A 128 -3.04 30.18 -4.72
C ILE A 128 -1.65 29.52 -4.60
N MET A 129 -1.51 28.55 -3.70
CA MET A 129 -0.26 27.81 -3.50
C MET A 129 0.13 27.01 -4.75
N LEU A 130 -0.81 26.31 -5.37
CA LEU A 130 -0.59 25.54 -6.60
C LEU A 130 -0.24 26.43 -7.80
N SER A 131 -0.87 27.61 -7.92
CA SER A 131 -0.51 28.63 -8.92
C SER A 131 0.94 29.09 -8.79
N HIS A 132 1.46 29.21 -7.56
CA HIS A 132 2.86 29.56 -7.32
C HIS A 132 3.79 28.40 -7.65
N ILE A 133 3.43 27.15 -7.28
CA ILE A 133 4.17 25.95 -7.66
C ILE A 133 4.30 25.86 -9.19
N LYS A 134 3.18 26.05 -9.92
CA LYS A 134 3.14 26.07 -11.39
C LYS A 134 4.06 27.16 -11.99
N ARG A 135 4.04 28.38 -11.44
CA ARG A 135 4.91 29.48 -11.87
C ARG A 135 6.40 29.24 -11.65
N LEU A 136 6.75 28.47 -10.62
CA LEU A 136 8.13 28.07 -10.35
C LEU A 136 8.58 26.86 -11.21
N GLY A 137 7.73 26.35 -12.10
CA GLY A 137 8.01 25.15 -12.89
C GLY A 137 8.10 23.88 -12.03
N LYS A 138 7.56 23.91 -10.80
CA LYS A 138 7.59 22.76 -9.89
C LYS A 138 6.34 21.91 -10.03
N ARG A 139 6.46 20.65 -9.58
CA ARG A 139 5.38 19.63 -9.55
C ARG A 139 5.17 19.16 -8.12
N LEU A 140 3.93 18.89 -7.74
CA LEU A 140 3.57 18.47 -6.39
C LEU A 140 3.07 17.01 -6.39
N LEU A 141 3.82 16.11 -5.76
CA LEU A 141 3.37 14.74 -5.49
C LEU A 141 2.83 14.66 -4.06
N ILE A 142 1.58 14.24 -3.94
CA ILE A 142 0.93 13.92 -2.67
C ILE A 142 0.90 12.41 -2.51
N THR A 143 1.33 11.92 -1.35
CA THR A 143 1.21 10.51 -0.97
C THR A 143 0.29 10.35 0.22
N ILE A 144 -0.62 9.35 0.17
CA ILE A 144 -1.52 9.02 1.26
C ILE A 144 -1.49 7.51 1.47
N ASP A 145 -1.02 7.07 2.63
CA ASP A 145 -0.96 5.65 2.97
C ASP A 145 -2.23 5.20 3.72
N GLU A 146 -2.60 3.94 3.52
CA GLU A 146 -3.74 3.30 4.18
C GLU A 146 -5.08 4.05 4.06
N VAL A 147 -5.41 4.51 2.85
CA VAL A 147 -6.70 5.18 2.60
C VAL A 147 -7.88 4.25 2.88
N ILE A 148 -8.92 4.85 3.47
CA ILE A 148 -10.23 4.23 3.68
C ILE A 148 -11.31 5.15 3.09
N ASN A 149 -12.51 4.63 2.84
CA ASN A 149 -13.64 5.44 2.38
C ASN A 149 -14.21 6.30 3.53
N SER A 150 -13.47 7.36 3.89
CA SER A 150 -13.82 8.33 4.94
C SER A 150 -14.24 9.67 4.36
N GLU A 151 -14.93 10.48 5.15
CA GLU A 151 -15.35 11.82 4.73
C GLU A 151 -14.14 12.70 4.39
N ASN A 152 -13.06 12.64 5.16
CA ASN A 152 -11.83 13.39 4.89
C ASN A 152 -11.26 13.08 3.50
N ILE A 153 -11.24 11.80 3.12
CA ILE A 153 -10.77 11.38 1.79
C ILE A 153 -11.72 11.84 0.69
N LYS A 154 -13.04 11.80 0.93
CA LYS A 154 -14.03 12.25 -0.07
C LYS A 154 -13.93 13.75 -0.33
N ILE A 155 -13.83 14.56 0.71
CA ILE A 155 -13.67 16.02 0.59
C ILE A 155 -12.38 16.31 -0.17
N PHE A 156 -11.25 15.73 0.27
CA PHE A 156 -9.96 15.92 -0.39
C PHE A 156 -9.99 15.51 -1.87
N ALA A 157 -10.55 14.34 -2.19
CA ALA A 157 -10.62 13.86 -3.56
C ALA A 157 -11.49 14.75 -4.44
N SER A 158 -12.59 15.31 -3.91
CA SER A 158 -13.45 16.26 -4.65
C SER A 158 -12.70 17.53 -5.00
N SER A 159 -11.97 18.13 -4.05
CA SER A 159 -11.13 19.32 -4.29
C SER A 159 -9.97 19.00 -5.23
N PHE A 160 -9.34 17.80 -5.06
CA PHE A 160 -8.27 17.36 -5.96
C PHE A 160 -8.74 17.25 -7.41
N GLN A 161 -9.98 16.82 -7.65
CA GLN A 161 -10.59 16.79 -8.99
C GLN A 161 -10.71 18.20 -9.59
N ILE A 162 -11.02 19.22 -8.78
CA ILE A 162 -11.05 20.62 -9.22
C ILE A 162 -9.65 21.05 -9.65
N PHE A 163 -8.64 20.81 -8.80
CA PHE A 163 -7.26 21.17 -9.09
C PHE A 163 -6.72 20.50 -10.38
N LEU A 164 -7.13 19.27 -10.66
CA LEU A 164 -6.80 18.61 -11.93
C LEU A 164 -7.41 19.29 -13.14
N ARG A 165 -8.68 19.73 -13.06
CA ARG A 165 -9.35 20.43 -14.16
C ARG A 165 -8.76 21.80 -14.45
N GLU A 166 -8.21 22.46 -13.43
CA GLU A 166 -7.48 23.72 -13.54
C GLU A 166 -6.01 23.52 -14.02
N GLU A 167 -5.66 22.29 -14.40
CA GLU A 167 -4.34 21.93 -14.95
C GLU A 167 -3.17 22.30 -14.03
N TYR A 168 -3.37 22.18 -12.71
CA TYR A 168 -2.26 22.30 -11.77
C TYR A 168 -1.33 21.09 -11.84
N PRO A 169 -0.01 21.26 -11.66
CA PRO A 169 0.97 20.19 -11.69
C PRO A 169 0.95 19.38 -10.39
N ILE A 170 -0.20 18.74 -10.10
CA ILE A 170 -0.47 18.00 -8.88
C ILE A 170 -0.65 16.51 -9.20
N TYR A 171 -0.05 15.65 -8.39
CA TYR A 171 -0.03 14.20 -8.56
C TYR A 171 -0.41 13.53 -7.26
N LEU A 172 -1.09 12.40 -7.35
CA LEU A 172 -1.60 11.67 -6.18
C LEU A 172 -1.23 10.19 -6.25
N LEU A 173 -0.57 9.72 -5.22
CA LEU A 173 -0.25 8.30 -5.03
C LEU A 173 -0.85 7.82 -3.71
N MET A 174 -1.84 6.95 -3.80
CA MET A 174 -2.54 6.40 -2.63
C MET A 174 -2.25 4.92 -2.46
N THR A 175 -2.22 4.45 -1.21
CA THR A 175 -2.23 3.02 -0.92
C THR A 175 -3.42 2.66 -0.05
N GLY A 176 -3.88 1.42 -0.16
CA GLY A 176 -4.96 0.90 0.67
C GLY A 176 -5.17 -0.60 0.50
N LEU A 177 -5.96 -1.19 1.39
CA LEU A 177 -6.47 -2.54 1.18
C LEU A 177 -7.38 -2.55 -0.05
N TYR A 178 -7.50 -3.72 -0.69
CA TYR A 178 -8.28 -3.81 -1.91
C TYR A 178 -9.73 -3.34 -1.72
N GLU A 179 -10.37 -3.71 -0.63
CA GLU A 179 -11.75 -3.30 -0.32
C GLU A 179 -11.86 -1.78 -0.19
N ASN A 180 -10.96 -1.16 0.56
CA ASN A 180 -10.97 0.29 0.77
C ASN A 180 -10.81 1.07 -0.55
N ILE A 181 -9.89 0.64 -1.40
CA ILE A 181 -9.68 1.22 -2.74
C ILE A 181 -10.91 0.98 -3.62
N TYR A 182 -11.48 -0.23 -3.57
CA TYR A 182 -12.68 -0.55 -4.32
C TYR A 182 -13.88 0.31 -3.90
N ASP A 183 -14.11 0.47 -2.60
CA ASP A 183 -15.20 1.29 -2.07
C ASP A 183 -15.03 2.77 -2.44
N LEU A 184 -13.79 3.27 -2.36
CA LEU A 184 -13.48 4.64 -2.76
C LEU A 184 -13.69 4.87 -4.25
N GLN A 185 -13.31 3.91 -5.12
CA GLN A 185 -13.52 4.00 -6.56
C GLN A 185 -15.00 3.93 -6.96
N ASN A 186 -15.83 3.23 -6.17
CA ASN A 186 -17.27 3.12 -6.43
C ASN A 186 -18.11 4.20 -5.71
N GLU A 187 -17.47 5.14 -5.04
CA GLU A 187 -18.16 6.28 -4.44
C GLU A 187 -18.79 7.16 -5.53
N LYS A 188 -20.09 7.39 -5.42
CA LYS A 188 -20.88 8.09 -6.46
C LYS A 188 -20.38 9.51 -6.77
N SER A 189 -19.85 10.19 -5.77
CA SER A 189 -19.31 11.55 -5.89
C SER A 189 -17.89 11.59 -6.49
N LEU A 190 -17.19 10.46 -6.58
CA LEU A 190 -15.77 10.37 -6.95
C LEU A 190 -15.54 9.54 -8.22
N THR A 191 -16.43 9.63 -9.20
CA THR A 191 -16.39 8.82 -10.44
C THR A 191 -15.09 8.94 -11.23
N PHE A 192 -14.35 10.03 -11.08
CA PHE A 192 -13.04 10.20 -11.72
C PHE A 192 -11.99 9.21 -11.18
N LEU A 193 -12.09 8.80 -9.91
CA LEU A 193 -11.20 7.79 -9.32
C LEU A 193 -11.41 6.39 -9.92
N TYR A 194 -12.58 6.12 -10.48
CA TYR A 194 -12.84 4.87 -11.20
C TYR A 194 -11.90 4.68 -12.40
N ARG A 195 -11.50 5.80 -13.03
CA ARG A 195 -10.57 5.80 -14.18
C ARG A 195 -9.10 5.81 -13.77
N ALA A 196 -8.80 6.08 -12.52
CA ALA A 196 -7.42 6.12 -12.05
C ALA A 196 -6.80 4.70 -12.06
N PRO A 197 -5.60 4.53 -12.62
CA PRO A 197 -4.90 3.27 -12.65
C PRO A 197 -4.70 2.68 -11.26
N LYS A 198 -4.94 1.36 -11.15
CA LYS A 198 -4.77 0.59 -9.94
C LYS A 198 -3.69 -0.47 -10.14
N ILE A 199 -2.69 -0.46 -9.25
CA ILE A 199 -1.64 -1.45 -9.18
C ILE A 199 -1.98 -2.43 -8.05
N ILE A 200 -2.28 -3.66 -8.40
CA ILE A 200 -2.49 -4.75 -7.44
C ILE A 200 -1.14 -5.41 -7.18
N LEU A 201 -0.71 -5.44 -5.93
CA LEU A 201 0.56 -6.07 -5.57
C LEU A 201 0.41 -7.59 -5.53
N GLU A 202 0.86 -8.23 -6.59
CA GLU A 202 1.00 -9.68 -6.69
C GLU A 202 2.12 -10.21 -5.77
N PRO A 203 2.18 -11.51 -5.48
CA PRO A 203 3.33 -12.12 -4.82
C PRO A 203 4.67 -11.76 -5.51
N LEU A 204 5.74 -11.69 -4.74
CA LEU A 204 7.09 -11.50 -5.28
C LEU A 204 7.48 -12.66 -6.21
N ASN A 205 8.31 -12.35 -7.18
CA ASN A 205 8.81 -13.35 -8.11
C ASN A 205 9.66 -14.40 -7.37
N TYR A 206 9.34 -15.67 -7.62
CA TYR A 206 10.00 -16.81 -7.00
C TYR A 206 11.53 -16.78 -7.22
N THR A 207 11.96 -16.61 -8.47
CA THR A 207 13.39 -16.59 -8.83
C THR A 207 14.11 -15.43 -8.14
N ALA A 208 13.45 -14.29 -8.00
CA ALA A 208 14.05 -13.16 -7.31
C ALA A 208 14.25 -13.42 -5.81
N ILE A 209 13.28 -14.03 -5.12
CA ILE A 209 13.42 -14.44 -3.72
C ILE A 209 14.55 -15.46 -3.58
N LYS A 210 14.55 -16.52 -4.39
CA LYS A 210 15.55 -17.58 -4.39
C LYS A 210 16.96 -17.00 -4.56
N SER A 211 17.16 -16.17 -5.57
CA SER A 211 18.46 -15.53 -5.83
C SER A 211 18.90 -14.61 -4.69
N HIS A 212 17.96 -13.93 -4.01
CA HIS A 212 18.28 -13.12 -2.83
C HIS A 212 18.77 -13.98 -1.68
N TYR A 213 18.08 -15.07 -1.35
CA TYR A 213 18.49 -15.96 -0.27
C TYR A 213 19.84 -16.63 -0.57
N MET A 214 20.04 -17.14 -1.80
CA MET A 214 21.33 -17.72 -2.18
C MET A 214 22.49 -16.73 -1.99
N ARG A 215 22.33 -15.50 -2.46
CA ARG A 215 23.38 -14.46 -2.38
C ARG A 215 23.67 -14.03 -0.94
N ILE A 216 22.64 -13.91 -0.10
CA ILE A 216 22.79 -13.37 1.27
C ILE A 216 23.34 -14.41 2.22
N PHE A 217 22.91 -15.66 2.08
CA PHE A 217 23.24 -16.73 3.00
C PHE A 217 24.33 -17.67 2.51
N ASP A 218 24.74 -17.55 1.24
CA ASP A 218 25.68 -18.48 0.59
C ASP A 218 25.22 -19.95 0.70
N ILE A 219 23.92 -20.18 0.53
CA ILE A 219 23.28 -21.49 0.59
C ILE A 219 23.10 -22.11 -0.78
N ASN A 220 22.99 -23.45 -0.80
CA ASN A 220 22.76 -24.20 -2.03
C ASN A 220 21.35 -23.98 -2.58
N ASP A 221 21.14 -24.46 -3.81
CA ASP A 221 19.91 -24.32 -4.57
C ASP A 221 18.69 -24.94 -3.86
N GLU A 222 18.88 -26.13 -3.24
CA GLU A 222 17.82 -26.86 -2.55
C GLU A 222 17.32 -26.11 -1.30
N MET A 223 18.23 -25.58 -0.47
CA MET A 223 17.86 -24.80 0.70
C MET A 223 17.18 -23.49 0.32
N ALA A 224 17.68 -22.81 -0.72
CA ALA A 224 17.07 -21.59 -1.21
C ALA A 224 15.66 -21.82 -1.78
N ASP A 225 15.45 -22.95 -2.47
CA ASP A 225 14.13 -23.39 -2.93
C ASP A 225 13.19 -23.60 -1.75
N LYS A 226 13.61 -24.36 -0.75
CA LYS A 226 12.81 -24.64 0.45
C LYS A 226 12.40 -23.37 1.15
N MET A 227 13.33 -22.46 1.40
CA MET A 227 13.04 -21.15 2.00
C MET A 227 12.07 -20.32 1.13
N THR A 228 12.27 -20.30 -0.18
CA THR A 228 11.42 -19.54 -1.10
C THR A 228 9.98 -20.06 -1.11
N LEU A 229 9.78 -21.38 -1.14
CA LEU A 229 8.47 -22.01 -1.09
C LEU A 229 7.72 -21.68 0.20
N LEU A 230 8.44 -21.62 1.35
CA LEU A 230 7.86 -21.24 2.63
C LEU A 230 7.31 -19.82 2.65
N THR A 231 7.79 -18.93 1.78
CA THR A 231 7.28 -17.54 1.70
C THR A 231 6.05 -17.38 0.81
N ARG A 232 5.80 -18.31 -0.11
CA ARG A 232 4.79 -18.17 -1.18
C ARG A 232 4.84 -16.83 -1.91
N GLY A 233 5.99 -16.18 -1.95
CA GLY A 233 6.15 -14.85 -2.54
C GLY A 233 5.61 -13.70 -1.69
N TYR A 234 5.18 -13.95 -0.46
CA TYR A 234 4.63 -12.93 0.42
C TYR A 234 5.75 -12.08 1.03
N PRO A 235 5.79 -10.75 0.77
CA PRO A 235 6.92 -9.91 1.15
C PRO A 235 7.24 -9.90 2.64
N PHE A 236 6.22 -9.87 3.50
CA PHE A 236 6.44 -9.91 4.95
C PHE A 236 7.06 -11.24 5.38
N ALA A 237 6.57 -12.36 4.84
CA ALA A 237 7.12 -13.68 5.11
C ALA A 237 8.59 -13.80 4.64
N PHE A 238 8.91 -13.22 3.48
CA PHE A 238 10.30 -13.14 3.00
C PHE A 238 11.22 -12.43 4.00
N GLN A 239 10.77 -11.31 4.56
CA GLN A 239 11.56 -10.57 5.56
C GLN A 239 11.68 -11.34 6.87
N VAL A 240 10.58 -11.91 7.39
CA VAL A 240 10.58 -12.66 8.66
C VAL A 240 11.46 -13.89 8.56
N LEU A 241 11.27 -14.71 7.51
CA LEU A 241 12.06 -15.93 7.34
C LEU A 241 13.56 -15.61 7.18
N GLY A 242 13.88 -14.59 6.38
CA GLY A 242 15.27 -14.15 6.21
C GLY A 242 15.87 -13.62 7.51
N TYR A 243 15.09 -12.86 8.30
CA TYR A 243 15.51 -12.33 9.59
C TYR A 243 15.86 -13.45 10.58
N LEU A 244 14.93 -14.38 10.76
CA LEU A 244 15.11 -15.51 11.68
C LEU A 244 16.23 -16.44 11.24
N TYR A 245 16.31 -16.76 9.97
CA TYR A 245 17.39 -17.60 9.45
C TYR A 245 18.75 -16.94 9.60
N TRP A 246 18.87 -15.62 9.41
CA TRP A 246 20.12 -14.89 9.61
C TRP A 246 20.61 -15.00 11.05
N ASP A 247 19.74 -14.78 12.02
CA ASP A 247 20.11 -14.75 13.43
C ASP A 247 20.39 -16.15 14.02
N ASN A 248 19.81 -17.20 13.43
CA ASN A 248 19.84 -18.56 13.99
C ASN A 248 20.64 -19.60 13.17
N ARG A 249 21.14 -19.26 11.96
CA ARG A 249 21.71 -20.21 10.99
C ARG A 249 22.92 -20.99 11.45
N GLU A 250 23.63 -20.54 12.50
CA GLU A 250 24.83 -21.20 13.04
C GLU A 250 24.46 -22.32 14.04
N ASP A 251 23.34 -22.14 14.77
CA ASP A 251 22.95 -22.99 15.88
C ASP A 251 21.67 -23.79 15.63
N HIS A 252 20.85 -23.43 14.66
CA HIS A 252 19.53 -23.99 14.43
C HIS A 252 19.29 -24.36 12.95
N THR A 253 18.46 -25.38 12.75
CA THR A 253 17.98 -25.75 11.42
C THR A 253 16.82 -24.84 10.97
N LEU A 254 16.43 -24.95 9.69
CA LEU A 254 15.26 -24.24 9.20
C LEU A 254 13.97 -24.67 9.92
N GLU A 255 13.89 -25.94 10.29
CA GLU A 255 12.77 -26.53 11.03
C GLU A 255 12.64 -25.97 12.44
N ASP A 256 13.76 -25.72 13.12
CA ASP A 256 13.78 -25.21 14.49
C ASP A 256 13.23 -23.78 14.59
N ILE A 257 13.38 -22.98 13.54
CA ILE A 257 12.87 -21.59 13.51
C ILE A 257 11.41 -21.47 13.07
N MET A 258 10.78 -22.55 12.59
CA MET A 258 9.41 -22.50 12.07
C MET A 258 8.36 -22.08 13.10
N PRO A 259 8.42 -22.50 14.39
CA PRO A 259 7.47 -22.01 15.39
C PRO A 259 7.51 -20.50 15.57
N GLU A 260 8.72 -19.92 15.62
CA GLU A 260 8.90 -18.46 15.73
C GLU A 260 8.45 -17.73 14.45
N TYR A 261 8.72 -18.32 13.28
CA TYR A 261 8.22 -17.80 11.99
C TYR A 261 6.68 -17.73 11.96
N ASP A 262 6.00 -18.79 12.40
CA ASP A 262 4.55 -18.83 12.49
C ASP A 262 4.02 -17.78 13.49
N GLN A 263 4.69 -17.60 14.65
CA GLN A 263 4.33 -16.59 15.64
C GLN A 263 4.43 -15.17 15.06
N TYR A 264 5.49 -14.84 14.33
CA TYR A 264 5.61 -13.52 13.69
C TYR A 264 4.51 -13.27 12.66
N LEU A 265 4.17 -14.28 11.84
CA LEU A 265 3.08 -14.15 10.86
C LEU A 265 1.73 -13.95 11.56
N ASP A 266 1.47 -14.67 12.65
CA ASP A 266 0.25 -14.53 13.45
C ASP A 266 0.15 -13.14 14.07
N GLU A 267 1.13 -12.74 14.88
CA GLU A 267 1.07 -11.51 15.67
C GLU A 267 0.99 -10.25 14.81
N TYR A 268 1.78 -10.18 13.75
CA TYR A 268 1.90 -8.96 12.95
C TYR A 268 0.89 -8.84 11.81
N VAL A 269 0.32 -9.97 11.34
CA VAL A 269 -0.54 -9.95 10.15
C VAL A 269 -1.82 -10.76 10.32
N TYR A 270 -1.72 -12.05 10.65
CA TYR A 270 -2.85 -12.97 10.51
C TYR A 270 -3.97 -12.71 11.52
N SER A 271 -3.62 -12.38 12.75
CA SER A 271 -4.60 -11.98 13.78
C SER A 271 -5.45 -10.80 13.33
N LYS A 272 -4.86 -9.81 12.65
CA LYS A 272 -5.59 -8.67 12.08
C LYS A 272 -6.48 -9.07 10.91
N ILE A 273 -5.94 -9.84 9.96
CA ILE A 273 -6.73 -10.35 8.82
C ILE A 273 -7.94 -11.15 9.37
N TRP A 274 -7.71 -12.02 10.34
CA TRP A 274 -8.75 -12.85 10.94
C TRP A 274 -9.84 -12.04 11.66
N ALA A 275 -9.46 -10.98 12.35
CA ALA A 275 -10.40 -10.06 13.02
C ALA A 275 -11.33 -9.34 12.04
N GLU A 276 -10.85 -9.06 10.81
CA GLU A 276 -11.61 -8.38 9.75
C GLU A 276 -12.53 -9.33 8.95
N LEU A 277 -12.48 -10.65 9.22
CA LEU A 277 -13.28 -11.65 8.53
C LEU A 277 -14.65 -11.85 9.21
N SER A 278 -15.70 -11.97 8.40
CA SER A 278 -17.03 -12.34 8.90
C SER A 278 -17.06 -13.80 9.39
N PRO A 279 -18.03 -14.18 10.24
CA PRO A 279 -18.18 -15.58 10.65
C PRO A 279 -18.26 -16.56 9.46
N LYS A 280 -18.94 -16.15 8.37
CA LYS A 280 -19.07 -17.00 7.18
C LYS A 280 -17.78 -17.08 6.35
N ASP A 281 -16.96 -16.00 6.34
CA ASP A 281 -15.62 -16.07 5.75
C ASP A 281 -14.75 -17.10 6.49
N LYS A 282 -14.79 -17.07 7.84
CA LYS A 282 -14.04 -17.98 8.69
C LYS A 282 -14.45 -19.43 8.47
N GLU A 283 -15.75 -19.71 8.35
CA GLU A 283 -16.28 -21.04 8.03
C GLU A 283 -15.78 -21.53 6.66
N ILE A 284 -15.78 -20.69 5.65
CA ILE A 284 -15.24 -21.05 4.32
C ILE A 284 -13.74 -21.35 4.41
N LEU A 285 -12.98 -20.49 5.09
CA LEU A 285 -11.54 -20.67 5.25
C LEU A 285 -11.21 -21.91 6.09
N SER A 286 -12.03 -22.29 7.07
CA SER A 286 -11.83 -23.52 7.84
C SER A 286 -11.84 -24.75 6.94
N VAL A 287 -12.79 -24.82 6.01
CA VAL A 287 -12.85 -25.92 5.05
C VAL A 287 -11.67 -25.89 4.08
N ILE A 288 -11.29 -24.70 3.58
CA ILE A 288 -10.15 -24.56 2.67
C ILE A 288 -8.82 -24.94 3.37
N SER A 289 -8.72 -24.76 4.68
CA SER A 289 -7.49 -25.08 5.44
C SER A 289 -7.21 -26.57 5.60
N GLU A 290 -8.20 -27.44 5.37
CA GLU A 290 -8.07 -28.88 5.58
C GLU A 290 -7.02 -29.53 4.65
N SER A 291 -6.92 -29.06 3.41
CA SER A 291 -5.97 -29.55 2.40
C SER A 291 -5.66 -28.46 1.38
N GLY A 292 -4.61 -28.62 0.58
CA GLY A 292 -4.20 -27.68 -0.45
C GLY A 292 -5.33 -27.23 -1.41
N TYR A 293 -5.13 -27.32 -2.72
CA TYR A 293 -6.19 -26.93 -3.67
C TYR A 293 -7.40 -27.85 -3.59
N GLN A 294 -8.54 -27.27 -3.21
CA GLN A 294 -9.83 -27.98 -3.13
C GLN A 294 -10.78 -27.52 -4.23
N SER A 295 -11.64 -28.43 -4.68
CA SER A 295 -12.70 -28.11 -5.64
C SER A 295 -13.71 -27.12 -5.04
N VAL A 296 -14.11 -26.12 -5.80
CA VAL A 296 -15.19 -25.18 -5.41
C VAL A 296 -16.47 -25.91 -5.06
N LYS A 297 -16.76 -27.01 -5.78
CA LYS A 297 -17.94 -27.85 -5.53
C LYS A 297 -17.88 -28.48 -4.13
N ASP A 298 -16.75 -29.12 -3.81
CA ASP A 298 -16.60 -29.85 -2.53
C ASP A 298 -16.64 -28.89 -1.34
N ILE A 299 -15.96 -27.74 -1.44
CA ILE A 299 -16.01 -26.71 -0.39
C ILE A 299 -17.45 -26.27 -0.14
N ARG A 300 -18.18 -25.97 -1.21
CA ARG A 300 -19.54 -25.48 -1.14
C ARG A 300 -20.52 -26.51 -0.56
N GLU A 301 -20.36 -27.79 -0.91
CA GLU A 301 -21.16 -28.88 -0.37
C GLU A 301 -20.91 -29.07 1.13
N LYS A 302 -19.66 -28.95 1.59
CA LYS A 302 -19.31 -29.05 3.02
C LYS A 302 -19.97 -27.98 3.90
N ILE A 303 -20.16 -26.76 3.36
CA ILE A 303 -20.74 -25.63 4.09
C ILE A 303 -22.22 -25.38 3.75
N ASP A 304 -22.83 -26.26 2.98
CA ASP A 304 -24.22 -26.16 2.50
C ASP A 304 -24.55 -24.78 1.90
N MET A 305 -23.74 -24.32 0.95
CA MET A 305 -23.87 -22.99 0.35
C MET A 305 -24.25 -23.06 -1.13
N LYS A 306 -25.26 -22.26 -1.52
CA LYS A 306 -25.67 -22.12 -2.91
C LYS A 306 -24.56 -21.46 -3.77
N PRO A 307 -24.47 -21.82 -5.07
CA PRO A 307 -23.42 -21.32 -5.98
C PRO A 307 -23.31 -19.79 -6.03
N GLU A 308 -24.44 -19.11 -6.10
CA GLU A 308 -24.50 -17.65 -6.25
C GLU A 308 -23.92 -16.96 -5.01
N LEU A 309 -24.34 -17.42 -3.83
CA LEU A 309 -23.86 -16.88 -2.56
C LEU A 309 -22.36 -17.18 -2.35
N PHE A 310 -21.93 -18.40 -2.64
CA PHE A 310 -20.53 -18.79 -2.54
C PHE A 310 -19.64 -17.94 -3.45
N SER A 311 -20.11 -17.60 -4.66
CA SER A 311 -19.37 -16.74 -5.58
C SER A 311 -19.08 -15.37 -4.98
N VAL A 312 -20.03 -14.78 -4.27
CA VAL A 312 -19.86 -13.48 -3.58
C VAL A 312 -18.76 -13.57 -2.51
N TYR A 313 -18.82 -14.61 -1.66
CA TYR A 313 -17.82 -14.81 -0.61
C TYR A 313 -16.43 -15.11 -1.20
N ARG A 314 -16.37 -15.98 -2.21
CA ARG A 314 -15.13 -16.30 -2.92
C ARG A 314 -14.47 -15.05 -3.49
N ASP A 315 -15.24 -14.19 -4.17
CA ASP A 315 -14.72 -12.96 -4.75
C ASP A 315 -14.25 -11.98 -3.67
N ARG A 316 -14.95 -11.92 -2.54
CA ARG A 316 -14.54 -11.12 -1.38
C ARG A 316 -13.22 -11.64 -0.78
N LEU A 317 -13.10 -12.94 -0.51
CA LEU A 317 -11.89 -13.54 0.03
C LEU A 317 -10.70 -13.42 -0.93
N LYS A 318 -10.95 -13.55 -2.24
CA LYS A 318 -9.95 -13.28 -3.27
C LYS A 318 -9.46 -11.82 -3.22
N ARG A 319 -10.37 -10.86 -3.10
CA ARG A 319 -10.03 -9.43 -2.97
C ARG A 319 -9.25 -9.14 -1.71
N LYS A 320 -9.56 -9.81 -0.60
CA LYS A 320 -8.78 -9.75 0.64
C LYS A 320 -7.39 -10.38 0.50
N GLY A 321 -7.12 -11.12 -0.59
CA GLY A 321 -5.84 -11.77 -0.83
C GLY A 321 -5.56 -12.97 0.06
N VAL A 322 -6.59 -13.57 0.67
CA VAL A 322 -6.44 -14.72 1.58
C VAL A 322 -6.61 -16.06 0.88
N ILE A 323 -7.23 -16.08 -0.30
CA ILE A 323 -7.37 -17.29 -1.13
C ILE A 323 -6.74 -17.14 -2.50
N ASP A 324 -6.21 -18.25 -3.00
CA ASP A 324 -5.69 -18.41 -4.36
C ASP A 324 -6.72 -19.12 -5.24
N THR A 325 -7.05 -18.51 -6.36
CA THR A 325 -8.03 -19.02 -7.34
C THR A 325 -7.44 -19.19 -8.73
N ARG A 326 -6.09 -19.23 -8.86
CA ARG A 326 -5.40 -19.34 -10.14
C ARG A 326 -5.66 -20.69 -10.83
N GLN A 327 -5.92 -21.75 -10.08
CA GLN A 327 -6.35 -23.02 -10.64
C GLN A 327 -7.86 -23.01 -10.92
N TYR A 328 -8.23 -23.24 -12.18
CA TYR A 328 -9.64 -23.23 -12.56
C TYR A 328 -10.47 -24.26 -11.75
N GLY A 329 -11.59 -23.79 -11.20
CA GLY A 329 -12.49 -24.63 -10.40
C GLY A 329 -11.96 -25.04 -9.03
N LYS A 330 -10.78 -24.55 -8.62
CA LYS A 330 -10.17 -24.88 -7.33
C LYS A 330 -9.77 -23.64 -6.54
N ILE A 331 -9.67 -23.81 -5.24
CA ILE A 331 -9.28 -22.76 -4.29
C ILE A 331 -8.27 -23.32 -3.30
N ALA A 332 -7.28 -22.52 -2.94
CA ALA A 332 -6.34 -22.79 -1.86
C ALA A 332 -6.12 -21.53 -1.01
N MET A 333 -5.46 -21.64 0.14
CA MET A 333 -4.96 -20.48 0.86
C MET A 333 -3.84 -19.79 0.09
N ALA A 334 -3.90 -18.46 0.02
CA ALA A 334 -2.88 -17.66 -0.69
C ALA A 334 -1.66 -17.36 0.16
N LEU A 335 -1.85 -17.14 1.47
CA LEU A 335 -0.80 -16.72 2.37
C LEU A 335 -0.01 -17.92 2.91
N PRO A 336 1.30 -17.78 3.14
CA PRO A 336 2.12 -18.86 3.66
C PRO A 336 1.70 -19.24 5.08
N ARG A 337 1.62 -20.53 5.38
CA ARG A 337 1.31 -21.04 6.74
C ARG A 337 -0.05 -20.58 7.30
N PHE A 338 -0.92 -19.99 6.48
CA PHE A 338 -2.23 -19.51 6.93
C PHE A 338 -3.21 -20.65 7.18
N GLU A 339 -2.99 -21.79 6.55
CA GLU A 339 -3.72 -23.03 6.84
C GLU A 339 -3.56 -23.47 8.30
N GLU A 340 -2.32 -23.47 8.77
CA GLU A 340 -1.98 -23.83 10.16
C GLU A 340 -2.56 -22.83 11.14
N TYR A 341 -2.46 -21.55 10.83
CA TYR A 341 -3.07 -20.47 11.61
C TYR A 341 -4.58 -20.67 11.78
N VAL A 342 -5.29 -20.93 10.67
CA VAL A 342 -6.75 -21.14 10.69
C VAL A 342 -7.13 -22.38 11.51
N LYS A 343 -6.41 -23.51 11.32
CA LYS A 343 -6.64 -24.72 12.10
C LYS A 343 -6.49 -24.49 13.60
N ASN A 344 -5.44 -23.77 14.02
CA ASN A 344 -5.17 -23.47 15.43
C ASN A 344 -6.22 -22.55 16.08
N ARG A 345 -7.04 -21.85 15.29
CA ARG A 345 -8.12 -20.97 15.79
C ARG A 345 -9.49 -21.64 15.87
N LEU A 346 -9.61 -22.86 15.36
CA LEU A 346 -10.84 -23.65 15.38
C LEU A 346 -10.94 -24.57 16.60
N TYR A 347 -9.84 -24.77 17.30
CA TYR A 347 -9.70 -25.55 18.52
C TYR A 347 -9.38 -24.64 19.71
#